data_ecea6ca0ee3327e42d482dad0ad07fe7
#
_entry.id   ecea6ca0ee3327e42d482dad0ad07fe7
#
_cell.length_a   1.000
_cell.length_b   1.000
_cell.length_c   1.000
_cell.angle_alpha   90.00
_cell.angle_beta   90.00
_cell.angle_gamma   90.00
#
_symmetry.space_group_name_H-M   'P 1'
#
loop_
_entity.id
_entity.type
_entity.pdbx_description
1 polymer ?
#
loop_
_entity_poly.entity_id
_entity_poly.type
_entity_poly.pdbx_seq_one_letter_code
_entity_poly.pdbx_strand_id
1 'polypeptide(L)'
;SDRARSPLETLARLDLEAAGLGFEVGVEIEGVGEVDLVVEGWVVVELDGYTYHCDEYQFALDRWRDRRLVARGFLPLRFTRKDVYAHQVVPDVLKAVECWGVSKSATKAAVSLG
;
A
#
# COMPACT_ATOMS: atom_id res chain seq x y z
N SER A 1 -17.12 -6.34 2.05
CA SER A 1 -17.88 -5.47 2.02
C SER A 1 -18.16 -4.92 0.77
N ASP A 2 -19.00 -4.36 0.76
CA ASP A 2 -19.34 -4.09 -0.36
C ASP A 2 -18.89 -2.92 -0.73
N ARG A 3 -18.30 -2.28 -0.12
CA ARG A 3 -17.82 -1.32 -0.51
C ARG A 3 -17.14 -1.51 -1.58
N ALA A 4 -17.00 -2.13 -1.84
CA ALA A 4 -16.67 -2.45 -2.76
C ALA A 4 -16.05 -1.90 -3.56
N ARG A 5 -15.84 -1.89 -4.19
CA ARG A 5 -15.23 -1.69 -5.12
C ARG A 5 -15.29 -0.41 -5.51
N SER A 6 -14.60 0.51 -5.08
CA SER A 6 -14.57 1.81 -5.63
C SER A 6 -13.92 1.67 -7.00
N PRO A 7 -14.23 2.58 -7.89
CA PRO A 7 -13.56 2.61 -9.18
C PRO A 7 -12.05 2.69 -9.06
N LEU A 8 -11.54 3.39 -8.05
CA LEU A 8 -10.10 3.49 -7.85
C LEU A 8 -9.48 2.16 -7.51
N GLU A 9 -10.15 1.40 -6.66
CA GLU A 9 -9.64 0.08 -6.32
C GLU A 9 -9.60 -0.81 -7.56
N THR A 10 -10.64 -0.77 -8.37
CA THR A 10 -10.69 -1.57 -9.60
C THR A 10 -9.54 -1.22 -10.54
N LEU A 11 -9.32 0.09 -10.74
CA LEU A 11 -8.25 0.53 -11.63
C LEU A 11 -6.89 0.08 -11.11
N ALA A 12 -6.65 0.24 -9.81
CA ALA A 12 -5.37 -0.14 -9.23
C ALA A 12 -5.14 -1.64 -9.38
N ARG A 13 -6.18 -2.43 -9.13
CA ARG A 13 -6.06 -3.88 -9.24
C ARG A 13 -5.74 -4.32 -10.67
N LEU A 14 -6.42 -3.71 -11.64
CA LEU A 14 -6.16 -4.06 -13.03
C LEU A 14 -4.73 -3.73 -13.43
N ASP A 15 -4.23 -2.58 -12.99
CA ASP A 15 -2.86 -2.20 -13.29
C ASP A 15 -1.87 -3.16 -12.63
N LEU A 16 -2.12 -3.54 -11.38
CA LEU A 16 -1.24 -4.45 -10.68
C LEU A 16 -1.24 -5.83 -11.33
N GLU A 17 -2.41 -6.31 -11.73
CA GLU A 17 -2.53 -7.59 -12.42
C GLU A 17 -1.76 -7.58 -13.73
N ALA A 18 -1.92 -6.51 -14.50
CA ALA A 18 -1.23 -6.40 -15.78
C ALA A 18 0.28 -6.39 -15.61
N ALA A 19 0.76 -5.88 -14.47
CA ALA A 19 2.18 -5.85 -14.19
C ALA A 19 2.71 -7.14 -13.58
N GLY A 20 1.84 -8.10 -13.33
CA GLY A 20 2.26 -9.38 -12.76
C GLY A 20 2.59 -9.32 -11.28
N LEU A 21 2.08 -8.32 -10.58
CA LEU A 21 2.36 -8.19 -9.14
C LEU A 21 1.27 -8.86 -8.32
N GLY A 22 1.68 -9.60 -7.30
CA GLY A 22 0.73 -10.25 -6.41
C GLY A 22 0.18 -9.25 -5.40
N PHE A 23 -1.09 -9.38 -5.06
CA PHE A 23 -1.66 -8.46 -4.07
C PHE A 23 -2.88 -9.07 -3.39
N GLU A 24 -3.21 -8.52 -2.24
CA GLU A 24 -4.42 -8.86 -1.50
C GLU A 24 -5.19 -7.59 -1.25
N VAL A 25 -6.52 -7.71 -1.25
CA VAL A 25 -7.42 -6.56 -1.12
C VAL A 25 -8.07 -6.58 0.25
N GLY A 26 -8.21 -5.40 0.85
CA GLY A 26 -8.94 -5.29 2.11
C GLY A 26 -8.32 -6.12 3.23
N VAL A 27 -7.05 -5.86 3.51
CA VAL A 27 -6.31 -6.67 4.47
C VAL A 27 -6.36 -6.02 5.85
N GLU A 28 -6.72 -6.82 6.85
CA GLU A 28 -6.73 -6.34 8.22
C GLU A 28 -5.33 -6.53 8.81
N ILE A 29 -4.72 -5.45 9.26
CA ILE A 29 -3.39 -5.52 9.85
C ILE A 29 -3.50 -5.21 11.34
N GLU A 30 -3.05 -6.14 12.16
CA GLU A 30 -3.17 -5.99 13.59
C GLU A 30 -2.50 -4.72 14.06
N GLY A 31 -3.19 -3.96 14.89
CA GLY A 31 -2.66 -2.72 15.42
C GLY A 31 -2.79 -1.53 14.48
N VAL A 32 -3.29 -1.75 13.27
CA VAL A 32 -3.44 -0.69 12.28
C VAL A 32 -4.89 -0.57 11.81
N GLY A 33 -5.50 -1.69 11.46
CA GLY A 33 -6.84 -1.72 10.88
C GLY A 33 -6.78 -2.19 9.44
N GLU A 34 -7.86 -2.01 8.72
CA GLU A 34 -7.95 -2.48 7.36
C GLU A 34 -7.25 -1.51 6.40
N VAL A 35 -6.46 -2.07 5.48
CA VAL A 35 -5.82 -1.28 4.42
C VAL A 35 -6.38 -1.72 3.08
N ASP A 36 -6.28 -0.85 2.08
CA ASP A 36 -6.92 -1.14 0.79
C ASP A 36 -6.26 -2.30 0.06
N LEU A 37 -4.94 -2.29 -0.05
CA LEU A 37 -4.23 -3.33 -0.78
C LEU A 37 -2.88 -3.59 -0.12
N VAL A 38 -2.44 -4.84 -0.16
CA VAL A 38 -1.07 -5.18 0.22
C VAL A 38 -0.44 -5.87 -0.99
N VAL A 39 0.62 -5.29 -1.53
CA VAL A 39 1.26 -5.77 -2.74
C VAL A 39 2.56 -6.47 -2.38
N GLU A 40 2.77 -7.64 -2.95
CA GLU A 40 3.98 -8.44 -2.72
C GLU A 40 4.23 -8.72 -1.24
N GLY A 41 3.17 -8.69 -0.44
CA GLY A 41 3.25 -9.05 0.97
C GLY A 41 3.72 -7.93 1.90
N TRP A 42 4.20 -6.80 1.38
CA TRP A 42 4.73 -5.77 2.27
C TRP A 42 4.54 -4.33 1.83
N VAL A 43 4.11 -4.07 0.62
CA VAL A 43 3.84 -2.71 0.18
C VAL A 43 2.36 -2.43 0.36
N VAL A 44 2.03 -1.54 1.27
CA VAL A 44 0.62 -1.20 1.52
C VAL A 44 0.25 -0.04 0.59
N VAL A 45 -0.79 -0.24 -0.19
CA VAL A 45 -1.29 0.80 -1.09
C VAL A 45 -2.61 1.30 -0.54
N GLU A 46 -2.68 2.59 -0.23
CA GLU A 46 -3.91 3.21 0.24
C GLU A 46 -4.40 4.16 -0.83
N LEU A 47 -5.69 4.13 -1.08
CA LEU A 47 -6.29 4.89 -2.17
C LEU A 47 -7.23 5.94 -1.58
N ASP A 48 -6.84 7.21 -1.74
CA ASP A 48 -7.65 8.31 -1.20
C ASP A 48 -8.57 8.82 -2.29
N GLY A 49 -9.78 8.34 -2.28
CA GLY A 49 -10.69 8.52 -3.40
C GLY A 49 -11.45 9.80 -3.47
N TYR A 50 -11.49 10.61 -2.39
CA TYR A 50 -12.30 11.75 -2.44
C TYR A 50 -11.55 13.00 -2.31
N THR A 51 -12.16 14.07 -2.64
CA THR A 51 -11.66 15.34 -2.34
C THR A 51 -11.62 15.39 -0.90
N TYR A 52 -10.43 15.46 -0.38
CA TYR A 52 -10.28 15.16 0.88
C TYR A 52 -10.40 16.34 1.70
N HIS A 53 -11.31 16.37 2.54
CA HIS A 53 -11.38 17.42 3.49
C HIS A 53 -10.56 16.92 4.64
N CYS A 54 -9.30 17.25 4.57
CA CYS A 54 -8.41 16.77 5.57
C CYS A 54 -8.44 17.70 6.73
N ASP A 55 -9.11 17.33 7.77
CA ASP A 55 -8.98 18.11 8.98
C ASP A 55 -7.74 17.60 9.73
N GLU A 56 -7.36 18.33 10.75
CA GLU A 56 -6.17 18.01 11.52
C GLU A 56 -6.21 16.62 12.11
N TYR A 57 -7.38 16.25 12.58
CA TYR A 57 -7.55 14.95 13.23
C TYR A 57 -7.29 13.82 12.24
N GLN A 58 -7.89 13.91 11.08
CA GLN A 58 -7.73 12.85 10.07
C GLN A 58 -6.29 12.80 9.57
N PHE A 59 -5.67 13.96 9.38
CA PHE A 59 -4.29 14.00 8.94
C PHE A 59 -3.38 13.31 9.97
N ALA A 60 -3.58 13.63 11.24
CA ALA A 60 -2.77 13.05 12.29
C ALA A 60 -2.99 11.54 12.40
N LEU A 61 -4.24 11.10 12.23
CA LEU A 61 -4.56 9.69 12.27
C LEU A 61 -3.86 8.94 11.15
N ASP A 62 -3.89 9.51 9.94
CA ASP A 62 -3.24 8.87 8.80
C ASP A 62 -1.74 8.76 9.00
N ARG A 63 -1.11 9.82 9.56
CA ARG A 63 0.31 9.76 9.83
C ARG A 63 0.63 8.73 10.91
N TRP A 64 -0.23 8.62 11.90
CA TRP A 64 -0.06 7.62 12.95
C TRP A 64 -0.14 6.19 12.35
N ARG A 65 -1.13 5.96 11.49
CA ARG A 65 -1.27 4.66 10.83
C ARG A 65 -0.04 4.33 10.00
N ASP A 66 0.47 5.31 9.25
CA ASP A 66 1.65 5.10 8.42
C ASP A 66 2.85 4.68 9.27
N ARG A 67 3.05 5.35 10.42
CA ARG A 67 4.16 4.99 11.29
C ARG A 67 4.02 3.59 11.86
N ARG A 68 2.80 3.20 12.18
CA ARG A 68 2.58 1.85 12.70
C ARG A 68 2.81 0.80 11.62
N LEU A 69 2.46 1.09 10.41
CA LEU A 69 2.74 0.19 9.29
C LEU A 69 4.24 0.01 9.10
N VAL A 70 4.98 1.11 9.13
CA VAL A 70 6.43 1.03 8.98
C VAL A 70 7.04 0.22 10.13
N ALA A 71 6.57 0.42 11.34
CA ALA A 71 7.09 -0.31 12.50
C ALA A 71 6.84 -1.81 12.39
N ARG A 72 5.86 -2.22 11.60
CA ARG A 72 5.54 -3.62 11.39
C ARG A 72 6.17 -4.19 10.13
N GLY A 73 7.01 -3.43 9.46
CA GLY A 73 7.72 -3.93 8.29
C GLY A 73 7.02 -3.69 6.98
N PHE A 74 5.97 -2.88 6.99
CA PHE A 74 5.28 -2.54 5.74
C PHE A 74 5.74 -1.20 5.24
N LEU A 75 5.65 -1.00 3.94
CA LEU A 75 5.94 0.29 3.33
C LEU A 75 4.63 0.89 2.85
N PRO A 76 4.12 1.94 3.50
CA PRO A 76 2.85 2.52 3.07
C PRO A 76 3.04 3.53 1.96
N LEU A 77 2.23 3.40 0.92
CA LEU A 77 2.19 4.37 -0.18
C LEU A 77 0.75 4.83 -0.33
N ARG A 78 0.54 6.14 -0.38
CA ARG A 78 -0.78 6.70 -0.53
C ARG A 78 -0.92 7.35 -1.87
N PHE A 79 -2.01 7.06 -2.54
CA PHE A 79 -2.27 7.59 -3.88
C PHE A 79 -3.58 8.34 -3.90
N THR A 80 -3.57 9.50 -4.51
CA THR A 80 -4.80 10.26 -4.70
C THR A 80 -5.54 9.72 -5.91
N ARG A 81 -6.78 10.17 -6.06
CA ARG A 81 -7.57 9.84 -7.24
C ARG A 81 -6.80 10.16 -8.51
N LYS A 82 -6.19 11.34 -8.55
CA LYS A 82 -5.44 11.77 -9.74
C LYS A 82 -4.28 10.82 -10.03
N ASP A 83 -3.59 10.38 -8.99
CA ASP A 83 -2.48 9.46 -9.16
C ASP A 83 -2.94 8.15 -9.78
N VAL A 84 -4.06 7.62 -9.29
CA VAL A 84 -4.56 6.33 -9.79
C VAL A 84 -4.97 6.44 -11.25
N TYR A 85 -5.67 7.53 -11.61
CA TYR A 85 -6.05 7.72 -13.01
C TYR A 85 -4.85 7.95 -13.91
N ALA A 86 -3.75 8.45 -13.35
CA ALA A 86 -2.52 8.60 -14.11
C ALA A 86 -1.68 7.33 -14.13
N HIS A 87 -2.23 6.22 -13.61
CA HIS A 87 -1.56 4.92 -13.58
C HIS A 87 -0.23 4.97 -12.84
N GLN A 88 -0.20 5.74 -11.74
CA GLN A 88 1.05 5.94 -11.00
C GLN A 88 1.31 4.84 -9.99
N VAL A 89 0.32 4.01 -9.68
CA VAL A 89 0.48 2.99 -8.64
C VAL A 89 1.59 2.00 -8.99
N VAL A 90 1.54 1.43 -10.18
CA VAL A 90 2.51 0.41 -10.56
C VAL A 90 3.93 0.94 -10.63
N PRO A 91 4.21 2.08 -11.30
CA PRO A 91 5.58 2.58 -11.31
C PRO A 91 6.18 2.78 -9.93
N ASP A 92 5.38 3.32 -9.00
CA ASP A 92 5.87 3.58 -7.65
C ASP A 92 6.07 2.31 -6.87
N VAL A 93 5.14 1.35 -7.02
CA VAL A 93 5.29 0.06 -6.36
C VAL A 93 6.51 -0.68 -6.89
N LEU A 94 6.72 -0.65 -8.21
CA LEU A 94 7.89 -1.33 -8.79
C LEU A 94 9.18 -0.72 -8.28
N LYS A 95 9.24 0.61 -8.16
CA LYS A 95 10.42 1.24 -7.61
C LYS A 95 10.66 0.79 -6.17
N ALA A 96 9.61 0.73 -5.38
CA ALA A 96 9.72 0.29 -4.00
C ALA A 96 10.23 -1.15 -3.94
N VAL A 97 9.69 -2.01 -4.79
CA VAL A 97 10.11 -3.41 -4.80
C VAL A 97 11.57 -3.52 -5.23
N GLU A 98 11.98 -2.76 -6.23
CA GLU A 98 13.37 -2.78 -6.68
C GLU A 98 14.32 -2.29 -5.60
N CYS A 99 13.99 -1.18 -4.97
CA CYS A 99 14.91 -0.55 -4.02
C CYS A 99 14.90 -1.23 -2.67
N TRP A 100 13.74 -1.67 -2.20
CA TRP A 100 13.61 -2.18 -0.85
C TRP A 100 13.46 -3.70 -0.78
N GLY A 101 13.03 -4.32 -1.89
CA GLY A 101 12.85 -5.76 -1.92
C GLY A 101 14.15 -6.51 -1.70
N VAL A 102 15.23 -6.02 -2.31
CA VAL A 102 16.54 -6.64 -2.15
C VAL A 102 17.00 -6.52 -0.70
N SER A 103 16.80 -5.35 -0.10
CA SER A 103 17.17 -5.11 1.27
C SER A 103 16.41 -6.03 2.22
N LYS A 104 15.10 -6.19 1.99
CA LYS A 104 14.29 -7.06 2.81
C LYS A 104 14.72 -8.52 2.65
N SER A 105 15.02 -8.93 1.44
CA SER A 105 15.48 -10.29 1.20
C SER A 105 16.82 -10.54 1.87
N ALA A 106 17.73 -9.58 1.80
CA ALA A 106 19.04 -9.71 2.43
C ALA A 106 18.89 -9.81 3.95
N THR A 107 18.03 -8.99 4.54
CA THR A 107 17.79 -9.02 5.96
C THR A 107 17.22 -10.38 6.38
N LYS A 108 16.27 -10.88 5.60
CA LYS A 108 15.67 -12.15 5.89
C LYS A 108 16.69 -13.29 5.83
N ALA A 109 17.54 -13.24 4.82
CA ALA A 109 18.58 -14.26 4.67
C ALA A 109 19.56 -14.22 5.84
N ALA A 110 19.94 -13.02 6.26
CA ALA A 110 20.86 -12.86 7.38
C ALA A 110 20.26 -13.45 8.67
N VAL A 111 18.97 -13.19 8.87
CA VAL A 111 18.29 -13.71 10.04
C VAL A 111 18.24 -15.24 9.99
N SER A 112 18.00 -15.80 8.81
CA SER A 112 17.95 -17.26 8.66
C SER A 112 19.30 -17.91 8.93
N LEU A 113 20.39 -17.23 8.60
CA LEU A 113 21.71 -17.78 8.84
C LEU A 113 22.15 -17.64 10.27
N GLY A 114 21.58 -16.66 10.96
CA GLY A 114 21.92 -16.46 12.34
C GLY A 114 21.21 -17.44 13.23
#